data_a71e6f0a9c8c3bb3ee6450ca1b93919a
#
_entry.id   a71e6f0a9c8c3bb3ee6450ca1b93919a
#
_cell.length_a   1.000
_cell.length_b   1.000
_cell.length_c   1.000
_cell.angle_alpha   90.00
_cell.angle_beta   90.00
_cell.angle_gamma   90.00
#
_symmetry.space_group_name_H-M   'P 1'
#
loop_
_entity.id
_entity.type
_entity.pdbx_description
1 polymer ?
#
loop_
_entity_poly.entity_id
_entity_poly.type
_entity_poly.pdbx_seq_one_letter_code
_entity_poly.pdbx_strand_id
1 'polypeptide(L)'
;MTENLILGIDPGLKNTGWGVINSFKNKESYLSHGVIKTSSKDNLGERLVSIFRGVSKLTEEYKPSFISVEKIFSNINPESTLKLGKARGIIFLVAAMYKIEIT
;
A
#
# COMPACT_ATOMS: atom_id res chain seq x y z
N MET A 1 11.18 4.04 -24.39
CA MET A 1 10.14 3.12 -24.01
C MET A 1 10.06 2.97 -22.52
N THR A 2 8.94 3.32 -21.94
CA THR A 2 8.82 3.34 -20.49
C THR A 2 8.07 2.13 -19.99
N GLU A 3 8.65 1.50 -18.99
CA GLU A 3 7.97 0.46 -18.24
C GLU A 3 7.04 1.13 -17.25
N ASN A 4 5.86 0.56 -17.09
CA ASN A 4 4.89 1.04 -16.10
C ASN A 4 4.90 0.11 -14.91
N LEU A 5 5.51 0.57 -13.83
CA LEU A 5 5.50 -0.17 -12.58
C LEU A 5 4.24 0.20 -11.80
N ILE A 6 3.55 -0.82 -11.35
CA ILE A 6 2.35 -0.66 -10.52
C ILE A 6 2.65 -1.25 -9.16
N LEU A 7 2.45 -0.46 -8.12
CA LEU A 7 2.58 -0.92 -6.74
C LEU A 7 1.17 -1.24 -6.24
N GLY A 8 0.89 -2.51 -6.06
CA GLY A 8 -0.37 -2.97 -5.49
C GLY A 8 -0.25 -3.13 -3.99
N ILE A 9 -1.22 -2.63 -3.25
CA ILE A 9 -1.19 -2.68 -1.78
C ILE A 9 -2.50 -3.22 -1.24
N ASP A 10 -2.38 -4.21 -0.38
CA ASP A 10 -3.50 -4.76 0.38
C ASP A 10 -3.33 -4.28 1.82
N PRO A 11 -4.07 -3.20 2.20
CA PRO A 11 -3.85 -2.59 3.50
C PRO A 11 -4.30 -3.47 4.65
N GLY A 12 -3.49 -3.48 5.68
CA GLY A 12 -3.83 -4.18 6.90
C GLY A 12 -3.08 -3.53 8.04
N LEU A 13 -3.68 -3.46 9.21
CA LEU A 13 -3.03 -2.81 10.33
C LEU A 13 -1.87 -3.65 10.88
N LYS A 14 -2.05 -4.96 10.93
CA LYS A 14 -1.00 -5.87 11.37
C LYS A 14 -0.04 -6.23 10.24
N ASN A 15 -0.58 -6.50 9.07
CA ASN A 15 0.19 -6.87 7.89
C ASN A 15 -0.36 -6.10 6.70
N THR A 16 0.48 -5.33 6.05
CA THR A 16 0.14 -4.67 4.80
C THR A 16 0.88 -5.39 3.68
N GLY A 17 0.15 -6.11 2.86
CA GLY A 17 0.73 -6.83 1.73
C GLY A 17 0.98 -5.91 0.56
N TRP A 18 2.06 -6.16 -0.18
CA TRP A 18 2.36 -5.36 -1.36
C TRP A 18 2.97 -6.22 -2.46
N GLY A 19 2.80 -5.76 -3.67
CA GLY A 19 3.42 -6.39 -4.83
C GLY A 19 3.72 -5.35 -5.89
N VAL A 20 4.76 -5.58 -6.66
CA VAL A 20 5.13 -4.71 -7.77
C VAL A 20 5.01 -5.49 -9.07
N ILE A 21 4.27 -4.91 -10.00
CA ILE A 21 4.03 -5.49 -11.32
C ILE A 21 4.58 -4.55 -12.37
N ASN A 22 5.25 -5.10 -13.37
CA ASN A 22 5.66 -4.36 -14.54
C ASN A 22 4.64 -4.62 -15.64
N SER A 23 3.96 -3.57 -16.10
CA SER A 23 2.99 -3.67 -17.19
C SER A 23 3.61 -3.05 -18.44
N PHE A 24 3.83 -3.87 -19.45
CA PHE A 24 4.48 -3.44 -20.69
C PHE A 24 3.85 -4.14 -21.88
N LYS A 25 3.34 -3.36 -22.84
CA LYS A 25 2.71 -3.87 -24.06
C LYS A 25 1.66 -4.95 -23.78
N ASN A 26 0.76 -4.66 -22.83
CA ASN A 26 -0.33 -5.56 -22.43
C ASN A 26 0.14 -6.86 -21.79
N LYS A 27 1.43 -6.93 -21.43
CA LYS A 27 1.97 -8.05 -20.67
C LYS A 27 2.31 -7.58 -19.27
N GLU A 28 1.91 -8.37 -18.28
CA GLU A 28 2.23 -8.09 -16.91
C GLU A 28 3.24 -9.10 -16.42
N SER A 29 4.31 -8.62 -15.82
CA SER A 29 5.29 -9.48 -15.20
C SER A 29 5.47 -9.07 -13.75
N TYR A 30 5.63 -10.08 -12.93
CA TYR A 30 5.74 -9.94 -11.50
C TYR A 30 7.20 -9.64 -11.12
N LEU A 31 7.43 -8.57 -10.38
CA LEU A 31 8.79 -8.21 -9.99
C LEU A 31 9.11 -8.59 -8.56
N SER A 32 8.24 -8.24 -7.62
CA SER A 32 8.54 -8.42 -6.22
C SER A 32 7.29 -8.34 -5.39
N HIS A 33 7.36 -8.85 -4.16
CA HIS A 33 6.27 -8.74 -3.21
C HIS A 33 6.82 -8.82 -1.79
N GLY A 34 5.99 -8.47 -0.85
CA GLY A 34 6.37 -8.57 0.55
C GLY A 34 5.24 -8.13 1.46
N VAL A 35 5.59 -7.94 2.71
CA VAL A 35 4.65 -7.56 3.76
C VAL A 35 5.31 -6.52 4.65
N ILE A 36 4.58 -5.44 4.92
CA ILE A 36 4.95 -4.48 5.95
C ILE A 36 4.25 -4.92 7.22
N LYS A 37 5.01 -5.24 8.25
CA LYS A 37 4.45 -5.71 9.50
C LYS A 37 4.52 -4.64 10.57
N THR A 38 3.51 -4.59 11.41
CA THR A 38 3.52 -3.74 12.60
C THR A 38 3.37 -4.60 13.84
N SER A 39 3.76 -4.07 14.98
CA SER A 39 3.63 -4.78 16.25
C SER A 39 2.32 -4.41 16.93
N SER A 40 1.61 -5.41 17.43
CA SER A 40 0.39 -5.18 18.23
C SER A 40 0.70 -4.52 19.57
N LYS A 41 1.98 -4.49 19.95
CA LYS A 41 2.42 -3.81 21.19
C LYS A 41 2.51 -2.30 21.00
N ASP A 42 2.60 -1.84 19.76
CA ASP A 42 2.64 -0.41 19.45
C ASP A 42 1.23 0.18 19.44
N ASN A 43 1.12 1.45 19.78
CA ASN A 43 -0.16 2.12 19.67
C ASN A 43 -0.50 2.36 18.19
N LEU A 44 -1.75 2.73 17.95
CA LEU A 44 -2.24 2.88 16.58
C LEU A 44 -1.41 3.88 15.77
N GLY A 45 -1.08 5.03 16.36
CA GLY A 45 -0.29 6.04 15.67
C GLY A 45 1.06 5.52 15.23
N GLU A 46 1.75 4.81 16.11
CA GLU A 46 3.06 4.22 15.78
C GLU A 46 2.95 3.18 14.69
N ARG A 47 1.86 2.40 14.71
CA ARG A 47 1.63 1.41 13.66
C ARG A 47 1.39 2.08 12.30
N LEU A 48 0.65 3.18 12.31
CA LEU A 48 0.42 3.95 11.08
C LEU A 48 1.72 4.57 10.56
N VAL A 49 2.60 5.02 11.45
CA VAL A 49 3.92 5.52 11.05
C VAL A 49 4.74 4.42 10.38
N SER A 50 4.69 3.21 10.92
CA SER A 50 5.40 2.07 10.32
C SER A 50 4.89 1.77 8.90
N ILE A 51 3.58 1.82 8.71
CA ILE A 51 2.98 1.62 7.38
C ILE A 51 3.41 2.76 6.45
N PHE A 52 3.35 3.99 6.93
CA PHE A 52 3.75 5.16 6.16
C PHE A 52 5.20 5.04 5.68
N ARG A 53 6.11 4.70 6.59
CA ARG A 53 7.52 4.55 6.25
C ARG A 53 7.76 3.42 5.27
N GLY A 54 7.07 2.29 5.47
CA GLY A 54 7.21 1.14 4.59
C GLY A 54 6.74 1.44 3.17
N VAL A 55 5.57 2.04 3.03
CA VAL A 55 5.02 2.37 1.72
C VAL A 55 5.85 3.46 1.05
N SER A 56 6.31 4.46 1.82
CA SER A 56 7.18 5.51 1.28
C SER A 56 8.47 4.92 0.74
N LYS A 57 9.08 4.00 1.48
CA LYS A 57 10.32 3.36 1.04
C LYS A 57 10.12 2.59 -0.26
N LEU A 58 9.02 1.85 -0.38
CA LEU A 58 8.69 1.12 -1.60
C LEU A 58 8.49 2.08 -2.77
N THR A 59 7.81 3.19 -2.51
CA THR A 59 7.56 4.20 -3.53
C THR A 59 8.87 4.83 -4.02
N GLU A 60 9.79 5.08 -3.11
CA GLU A 60 11.10 5.63 -3.48
C GLU A 60 11.95 4.62 -4.22
N GLU A 61 11.87 3.36 -3.82
CA GLU A 61 12.66 2.30 -4.42
C GLU A 61 12.20 1.97 -5.83
N TYR A 62 10.92 1.75 -6.01
CA TYR A 62 10.38 1.29 -7.30
C TYR A 62 9.88 2.41 -8.21
N LYS A 63 9.61 3.59 -7.66
CA LYS A 63 9.11 4.74 -8.42
C LYS A 63 7.94 4.35 -9.33
N PRO A 64 6.88 3.76 -8.75
CA PRO A 64 5.76 3.30 -9.57
C PRO A 64 5.04 4.47 -10.23
N SER A 65 4.48 4.22 -11.40
CA SER A 65 3.66 5.22 -12.06
C SER A 65 2.23 5.21 -11.51
N PHE A 66 1.87 4.16 -10.79
CA PHE A 66 0.52 3.97 -10.33
C PHE A 66 0.50 3.13 -9.05
N ILE A 67 -0.35 3.49 -8.10
CA ILE A 67 -0.58 2.69 -6.90
C ILE A 67 -2.01 2.18 -6.94
N SER A 68 -2.18 0.88 -6.80
CA SER A 68 -3.47 0.24 -6.73
C SER A 68 -3.68 -0.25 -5.30
N VAL A 69 -4.76 0.17 -4.68
CA VAL A 69 -5.05 -0.21 -3.30
C VAL A 69 -6.35 -0.99 -3.23
N GLU A 70 -6.32 -2.08 -2.47
CA GLU A 70 -7.47 -2.94 -2.28
C GLU A 70 -8.61 -2.17 -1.61
N LYS A 71 -9.84 -2.43 -2.05
CA LYS A 71 -11.01 -1.82 -1.44
C LYS A 71 -11.31 -2.50 -0.11
N ILE A 72 -11.80 -1.71 0.83
CA ILE A 72 -12.26 -2.24 2.10
C ILE A 72 -13.72 -2.65 1.94
N PHE A 73 -14.01 -3.88 2.31
CA PHE A 73 -15.39 -4.35 2.33
C PHE A 73 -15.93 -4.18 3.74
N SER A 74 -17.08 -3.53 3.85
CA SER A 74 -17.77 -3.43 5.11
C SER A 74 -18.07 -4.83 5.60
N ASN A 75 -17.66 -5.13 6.81
CA ASN A 75 -17.73 -6.46 7.35
C ASN A 75 -18.57 -6.47 8.62
N ILE A 76 -18.64 -7.62 9.26
CA ILE A 76 -19.38 -7.84 10.48
C ILE A 76 -18.85 -6.96 11.61
N ASN A 77 -17.56 -6.62 11.60
CA ASN A 77 -16.94 -5.85 12.65
C ASN A 77 -16.63 -4.42 12.20
N PRO A 78 -17.50 -3.44 12.58
CA PRO A 78 -17.27 -2.04 12.19
C PRO A 78 -15.96 -1.46 12.73
N GLU A 79 -15.53 -1.89 13.89
CA GLU A 79 -14.29 -1.39 14.49
C GLU A 79 -13.08 -1.78 13.65
N SER A 80 -13.03 -3.03 13.22
CA SER A 80 -11.96 -3.50 12.33
C SER A 80 -11.97 -2.76 11.01
N THR A 81 -13.16 -2.48 10.48
CA THR A 81 -13.32 -1.73 9.24
C THR A 81 -12.76 -0.30 9.38
N LEU A 82 -13.03 0.34 10.52
CA LEU A 82 -12.50 1.69 10.78
C LEU A 82 -10.98 1.70 10.88
N LYS A 83 -10.41 0.73 11.58
CA LYS A 83 -8.96 0.62 11.71
C LYS A 83 -8.30 0.39 10.35
N LEU A 84 -8.91 -0.45 9.54
CA LEU A 84 -8.42 -0.74 8.21
C LEU A 84 -8.50 0.51 7.32
N GLY A 85 -9.56 1.29 7.48
CA GLY A 85 -9.71 2.57 6.78
C GLY A 85 -8.60 3.55 7.10
N LYS A 86 -8.11 3.56 8.34
CA LYS A 86 -7.01 4.41 8.72
C LYS A 86 -5.72 4.00 8.02
N ALA A 87 -5.43 2.71 7.97
CA ALA A 87 -4.27 2.20 7.25
C ALA A 87 -4.37 2.54 5.76
N ARG A 88 -5.56 2.38 5.17
CA ARG A 88 -5.80 2.71 3.77
C ARG A 88 -5.56 4.19 3.50
N GLY A 89 -5.98 5.06 4.41
CA GLY A 89 -5.76 6.50 4.32
C GLY A 89 -4.28 6.86 4.25
N ILE A 90 -3.44 6.14 4.97
CA ILE A 90 -1.99 6.37 4.94
C ILE A 90 -1.43 6.12 3.53
N ILE A 91 -1.94 5.09 2.86
CA ILE A 91 -1.49 4.77 1.50
C ILE A 91 -1.87 5.89 0.54
N PHE A 92 -3.08 6.44 0.67
CA PHE A 92 -3.51 7.59 -0.12
C PHE A 92 -2.62 8.81 0.14
N LEU A 93 -2.25 9.02 1.40
CA LEU A 93 -1.37 10.12 1.78
C LEU A 93 0.00 9.99 1.09
N VAL A 94 0.60 8.80 1.12
CA VAL A 94 1.89 8.57 0.47
C VAL A 94 1.78 8.85 -1.03
N ALA A 95 0.74 8.33 -1.69
CA ALA A 95 0.56 8.55 -3.12
C ALA A 95 0.48 10.05 -3.43
N ALA A 96 -0.25 10.81 -2.63
CA ALA A 96 -0.37 12.26 -2.82
C ALA A 96 0.96 12.97 -2.61
N MET A 97 1.73 12.57 -1.60
CA MET A 97 3.03 13.18 -1.32
C MET A 97 4.02 12.96 -2.46
N TYR A 98 3.96 11.82 -3.11
CA TYR A 98 4.85 11.51 -4.23
C TYR A 98 4.21 11.82 -5.58
N LYS A 99 3.02 12.40 -5.58
CA LYS A 99 2.28 12.77 -6.80
C LYS A 99 2.07 11.59 -7.73
N ILE A 100 1.70 10.46 -7.15
CA ILE A 100 1.44 9.22 -7.89
C ILE A 100 -0.07 9.00 -7.93
N GLU A 101 -0.57 8.62 -9.11
CA GLU A 101 -1.98 8.32 -9.28
C GLU A 101 -2.33 7.06 -8.49
N ILE A 102 -3.48 7.09 -7.85
CA ILE A 102 -3.94 5.99 -7.01
C ILE A 102 -5.42 5.68 -7.28
N THR A 103 -5.75 4.42 -7.20
CA THR A 103 -7.13 3.97 -7.33
C THR A 103 -7.46 2.85 -6.35
#